data_b38aff7c32c8f077c70ff78009dba2d4
#
_entry.id   b38aff7c32c8f077c70ff78009dba2d4
#
_cell.length_a   1.000
_cell.length_b   1.000
_cell.length_c   1.000
_cell.angle_alpha   90.00
_cell.angle_beta   90.00
_cell.angle_gamma   90.00
#
_symmetry.space_group_name_H-M   'P 1'
#
loop_
_entity.id
_entity.type
_entity.pdbx_description
1 polymer ?
#
loop_
_entity_poly.entity_id
_entity_poly.type
_entity_poly.pdbx_seq_one_letter_code
_entity_poly.pdbx_strand_id
1 'polypeptide(L)'
;MNPVLPWLPSGTVYGPLLNLRREYTLWAPKMSEPPYQAAPRAPVLYVKTANTFATQGATVAVPAPVQLGATLGLLIGDESNQAAAHAGYAQAAINSGANGLPVIAGCVLLNDLSLPHASYYRPPIRFRNRDGFLVCGTPVAPLTAAQLQALSIELHVNGERVQTVVLATLVS
;
A
#
# COMPACT_ATOMS: atom_id res chain seq x y z
N MET A 1 1.70 -3.55 -29.76
CA MET A 1 1.57 -3.19 -28.33
C MET A 1 2.87 -2.56 -27.90
N ASN A 2 2.87 -1.30 -27.47
CA ASN A 2 4.07 -0.72 -26.88
C ASN A 2 4.36 -1.44 -25.57
N PRO A 3 5.61 -1.85 -25.32
CA PRO A 3 5.96 -2.45 -24.04
C PRO A 3 5.69 -1.43 -22.94
N VAL A 4 4.85 -1.79 -21.98
CA VAL A 4 4.67 -0.97 -20.77
C VAL A 4 5.99 -1.03 -20.01
N LEU A 5 6.66 0.10 -19.88
CA LEU A 5 7.91 0.17 -19.11
C LEU A 5 7.63 -0.18 -17.64
N PRO A 6 8.48 -1.01 -17.03
CA PRO A 6 8.33 -1.34 -15.63
C PRO A 6 8.46 -0.07 -14.78
N TRP A 7 7.54 0.10 -13.82
CA TRP A 7 7.53 1.24 -12.94
C TRP A 7 7.96 0.83 -11.52
N LEU A 8 8.71 1.70 -10.86
CA LEU A 8 9.09 1.59 -9.45
C LEU A 8 8.94 2.94 -8.75
N PRO A 9 8.64 2.96 -7.44
CA PRO A 9 8.62 4.20 -6.66
C PRO A 9 9.99 4.89 -6.67
N SER A 10 10.00 6.22 -6.78
CA SER A 10 11.23 7.03 -6.68
C SER A 10 11.43 7.66 -5.31
N GLY A 11 10.43 7.59 -4.44
CA GLY A 11 10.46 8.18 -3.09
C GLY A 11 10.32 7.16 -1.98
N THR A 12 10.04 7.64 -0.77
CA THR A 12 9.75 6.80 0.38
C THR A 12 8.35 6.25 0.32
N VAL A 13 8.19 4.96 0.54
CA VAL A 13 6.89 4.29 0.62
C VAL A 13 6.54 4.06 2.09
N TYR A 14 5.39 4.59 2.49
CA TYR A 14 4.79 4.36 3.81
C TYR A 14 3.53 3.51 3.66
N GLY A 15 3.32 2.58 4.58
CA GLY A 15 2.10 1.81 4.66
C GLY A 15 1.51 1.85 6.06
N PRO A 16 0.17 1.98 6.22
CA PRO A 16 -0.48 1.88 7.52
C PRO A 16 -0.67 0.42 7.93
N LEU A 17 -0.37 0.11 9.18
CA LEU A 17 -0.79 -1.11 9.85
C LEU A 17 -2.19 -0.92 10.45
N LEU A 18 -2.91 -2.02 10.67
CA LEU A 18 -4.24 -2.02 11.28
C LEU A 18 -5.28 -1.17 10.51
N ASN A 19 -5.05 -0.96 9.23
CA ASN A 19 -5.89 -0.12 8.40
C ASN A 19 -7.21 -0.79 7.96
N LEU A 20 -7.27 -2.12 8.00
CA LEU A 20 -8.50 -2.87 7.74
C LEU A 20 -9.28 -3.06 9.04
N ARG A 21 -10.57 -2.71 9.04
CA ARG A 21 -11.44 -2.84 10.24
C ARG A 21 -11.40 -4.24 10.83
N ARG A 22 -11.39 -5.28 9.99
CA ARG A 22 -11.27 -6.68 10.44
C ARG A 22 -9.97 -6.90 11.21
N GLU A 23 -8.85 -6.43 10.69
CA GLU A 23 -7.54 -6.57 11.35
C GLU A 23 -7.51 -5.79 12.66
N TYR A 24 -7.97 -4.55 12.66
CA TYR A 24 -8.08 -3.74 13.87
C TYR A 24 -8.90 -4.45 14.95
N THR A 25 -10.07 -5.00 14.60
CA THR A 25 -10.94 -5.71 15.55
C THR A 25 -10.28 -6.97 16.14
N LEU A 26 -9.50 -7.71 15.35
CA LEU A 26 -8.75 -8.86 15.83
C LEU A 26 -7.68 -8.49 16.87
N TRP A 27 -7.10 -7.29 16.72
CA TRP A 27 -6.07 -6.78 17.65
C TRP A 27 -6.64 -6.04 18.86
N ALA A 28 -7.85 -5.50 18.77
CA ALA A 28 -8.47 -4.67 19.81
C ALA A 28 -8.37 -5.25 21.23
N PRO A 29 -8.60 -6.55 21.49
CA PRO A 29 -8.49 -7.11 22.84
C PRO A 29 -7.08 -7.02 23.43
N LYS A 30 -6.04 -7.03 22.59
CA LYS A 30 -4.63 -6.99 23.00
C LYS A 30 -4.07 -5.56 23.14
N MET A 31 -4.80 -4.56 22.68
CA MET A 31 -4.31 -3.18 22.64
C MET A 31 -4.14 -2.55 24.02
N SER A 32 -4.87 -3.04 25.04
CA SER A 32 -4.74 -2.60 26.43
C SER A 32 -3.68 -3.34 27.23
N GLU A 33 -3.07 -4.38 26.65
CA GLU A 33 -2.09 -5.22 27.32
C GLU A 33 -0.65 -4.79 26.95
N PRO A 34 0.36 -5.12 27.79
CA PRO A 34 1.75 -4.96 27.39
C PRO A 34 2.07 -5.75 26.11
N PRO A 35 2.86 -5.22 25.19
CA PRO A 35 3.59 -3.95 25.24
C PRO A 35 2.81 -2.73 24.76
N TYR A 36 1.54 -2.86 24.34
CA TYR A 36 0.77 -1.80 23.67
C TYR A 36 0.22 -0.74 24.63
N GLN A 37 -0.33 -1.16 25.76
CA GLN A 37 -0.90 -0.34 26.84
C GLN A 37 -2.17 0.44 26.48
N ALA A 38 -2.36 0.82 25.20
CA ALA A 38 -3.55 1.49 24.68
C ALA A 38 -3.69 1.31 23.18
N ALA A 39 -4.90 1.54 22.65
CA ALA A 39 -5.14 1.61 21.22
C ALA A 39 -4.36 2.78 20.59
N PRO A 40 -3.86 2.64 19.36
CA PRO A 40 -3.20 3.72 18.65
C PRO A 40 -4.14 4.93 18.48
N ARG A 41 -3.62 6.13 18.75
CA ARG A 41 -4.34 7.40 18.52
C ARG A 41 -4.09 8.01 17.15
N ALA A 42 -3.18 7.41 16.37
CA ALA A 42 -2.82 7.81 15.02
C ALA A 42 -2.47 6.55 14.23
N PRO A 43 -2.47 6.62 12.88
CA PRO A 43 -2.07 5.49 12.05
C PRO A 43 -0.67 4.99 12.42
N VAL A 44 -0.53 3.69 12.62
CA VAL A 44 0.77 3.04 12.84
C VAL A 44 1.39 2.83 11.47
N LEU A 45 2.47 3.54 11.17
CA LEU A 45 3.12 3.49 9.86
C LEU A 45 4.33 2.58 9.87
N TYR A 46 4.57 1.91 8.75
CA TYR A 46 5.83 1.26 8.42
C TYR A 46 6.40 1.84 7.12
N VAL A 47 7.66 1.59 6.87
CA VAL A 47 8.37 2.07 5.68
C VAL A 47 8.76 0.86 4.83
N LYS A 48 8.68 1.00 3.51
CA LYS A 48 9.31 0.12 2.53
C LYS A 48 10.52 0.83 1.95
N THR A 49 11.67 0.24 2.13
CA THR A 49 12.95 0.76 1.62
C THR A 49 13.17 0.37 0.16
N ALA A 50 14.02 1.08 -0.56
CA ALA A 50 14.21 0.91 -2.00
C ALA A 50 14.60 -0.52 -2.44
N ASN A 51 15.33 -1.27 -1.59
CA ASN A 51 15.65 -2.67 -1.88
C ASN A 51 14.43 -3.59 -1.94
N THR A 52 13.29 -3.16 -1.37
CA THR A 52 12.06 -3.96 -1.42
C THR A 52 11.32 -3.85 -2.75
N PHE A 53 11.63 -2.87 -3.59
CA PHE A 53 10.88 -2.62 -4.80
C PHE A 53 11.19 -3.66 -5.87
N ALA A 54 10.15 -4.23 -6.43
CA ALA A 54 10.20 -5.13 -7.58
C ALA A 54 9.10 -4.76 -8.57
N THR A 55 9.35 -4.98 -9.84
CA THR A 55 8.38 -4.69 -10.91
C THR A 55 7.35 -5.80 -11.03
N GLN A 56 6.20 -5.49 -11.59
CA GLN A 56 5.20 -6.48 -11.97
C GLN A 56 5.83 -7.60 -12.82
N GLY A 57 5.53 -8.86 -12.48
CA GLY A 57 6.07 -10.03 -13.15
C GLY A 57 7.45 -10.47 -12.65
N ALA A 58 8.08 -9.76 -11.71
CA ALA A 58 9.33 -10.17 -11.12
C ALA A 58 9.19 -11.49 -10.33
N THR A 59 10.25 -12.30 -10.35
CA THR A 59 10.39 -13.42 -9.44
C THR A 59 11.03 -12.93 -8.14
N VAL A 60 10.33 -13.14 -7.02
CA VAL A 60 10.81 -12.73 -5.70
C VAL A 60 11.20 -13.97 -4.91
N ALA A 61 12.44 -14.00 -4.41
CA ALA A 61 12.89 -15.06 -3.52
C ALA A 61 12.27 -14.86 -2.13
N VAL A 62 11.46 -15.81 -1.70
CA VAL A 62 10.78 -15.75 -0.41
C VAL A 62 11.13 -16.94 0.46
N PRO A 63 11.48 -16.72 1.74
CA PRO A 63 11.52 -17.82 2.70
C PRO A 63 10.07 -18.21 3.03
N ALA A 64 9.79 -19.50 3.12
CA ALA A 64 8.49 -19.95 3.59
C ALA A 64 8.43 -19.91 5.14
N PRO A 65 7.30 -19.53 5.75
CA PRO A 65 6.10 -18.96 5.13
C PRO A 65 6.22 -17.46 4.83
N VAL A 66 5.45 -16.97 3.87
CA VAL A 66 5.32 -15.55 3.50
C VAL A 66 3.84 -15.13 3.52
N GLN A 67 3.58 -13.91 3.93
CA GLN A 67 2.26 -13.28 3.84
C GLN A 67 2.21 -12.38 2.61
N LEU A 68 1.14 -12.47 1.85
CA LEU A 68 0.86 -11.63 0.69
C LEU A 68 -0.18 -10.58 1.08
N GLY A 69 0.04 -9.33 0.69
CA GLY A 69 -0.87 -8.23 0.96
C GLY A 69 -1.22 -7.46 -0.30
N ALA A 70 -2.40 -7.72 -0.89
CA ALA A 70 -2.91 -6.88 -1.95
C ALA A 70 -3.31 -5.52 -1.39
N THR A 71 -2.71 -4.43 -1.87
CA THR A 71 -2.96 -3.09 -1.37
C THR A 71 -2.97 -2.05 -2.49
N LEU A 72 -3.69 -0.94 -2.26
CA LEU A 72 -3.69 0.21 -3.14
C LEU A 72 -2.69 1.24 -2.62
N GLY A 73 -1.71 1.58 -3.43
CA GLY A 73 -0.79 2.69 -3.19
C GLY A 73 -1.36 3.99 -3.76
N LEU A 74 -1.18 5.09 -3.03
CA LEU A 74 -1.46 6.44 -3.50
C LEU A 74 -0.12 7.09 -3.84
N LEU A 75 0.00 7.61 -5.05
CA LEU A 75 1.17 8.36 -5.49
C LEU A 75 0.98 9.82 -5.07
N ILE A 76 1.88 10.28 -4.23
CA ILE A 76 1.88 11.67 -3.78
C ILE A 76 2.77 12.48 -4.71
N GLY A 77 2.22 13.53 -5.28
CA GLY A 77 2.94 14.49 -6.11
C GLY A 77 2.90 15.88 -5.50
N ASP A 78 3.74 16.76 -6.00
CA ASP A 78 3.59 18.19 -5.83
C ASP A 78 3.10 18.83 -7.14
N GLU A 79 2.54 20.03 -7.06
CA GLU A 79 2.03 20.75 -8.22
C GLU A 79 3.16 21.11 -9.22
N SER A 80 4.41 21.13 -8.77
CA SER A 80 5.59 21.47 -9.58
C SER A 80 6.14 20.27 -10.35
N ASN A 81 5.83 19.06 -9.96
CA ASN A 81 6.40 17.83 -10.53
C ASN A 81 5.45 17.14 -11.53
N GLN A 82 4.62 17.93 -12.22
CA GLN A 82 3.76 17.43 -13.30
C GLN A 82 4.53 16.77 -14.46
N ALA A 83 5.83 17.03 -14.57
CA ALA A 83 6.69 16.43 -15.59
C ALA A 83 7.05 14.95 -15.30
N ALA A 84 6.95 14.49 -14.06
CA ALA A 84 7.18 13.09 -13.70
C ALA A 84 5.92 12.21 -13.79
N ALA A 85 4.74 12.82 -13.90
CA ALA A 85 3.54 12.12 -14.31
C ALA A 85 3.71 11.76 -15.78
N HIS A 86 4.03 10.52 -16.09
CA HIS A 86 4.07 9.98 -17.44
C HIS A 86 2.92 10.57 -18.26
N ALA A 87 3.25 11.15 -19.41
CA ALA A 87 2.35 11.84 -20.33
C ALA A 87 0.98 11.14 -20.40
N GLY A 88 -0.06 11.80 -19.90
CA GLY A 88 -1.44 11.33 -19.91
C GLY A 88 -2.21 11.43 -18.60
N TYR A 89 -1.57 11.60 -17.43
CA TYR A 89 -2.25 11.64 -16.14
C TYR A 89 -2.49 13.06 -15.56
N ALA A 90 -2.11 14.08 -16.29
CA ALA A 90 -2.05 15.46 -15.80
C ALA A 90 -3.42 16.15 -15.54
N GLN A 91 -4.56 15.52 -15.85
CA GLN A 91 -5.85 16.24 -15.83
C GLN A 91 -6.78 15.85 -14.67
N ALA A 92 -6.41 14.91 -13.83
CA ALA A 92 -7.31 14.40 -12.78
C ALA A 92 -6.75 14.52 -11.36
N ALA A 93 -5.82 15.43 -11.11
CA ALA A 93 -5.43 15.76 -9.76
C ALA A 93 -6.68 16.16 -8.97
N ILE A 94 -7.07 15.37 -8.01
CA ILE A 94 -8.06 15.79 -7.03
C ILE A 94 -7.46 17.05 -6.40
N ASN A 95 -8.04 18.22 -6.70
CA ASN A 95 -7.63 19.51 -6.19
C ASN A 95 -7.77 19.53 -4.65
N SER A 96 -6.78 19.01 -3.95
CA SER A 96 -6.71 19.05 -2.49
C SER A 96 -5.72 20.10 -1.98
N GLY A 97 -5.09 20.87 -2.87
CA GLY A 97 -4.16 21.94 -2.48
C GLY A 97 -4.76 23.05 -1.61
N ALA A 98 -6.09 23.19 -1.54
CA ALA A 98 -6.76 24.25 -0.79
C ALA A 98 -6.60 24.15 0.73
N ASN A 99 -6.23 22.98 1.29
CA ASN A 99 -6.15 22.75 2.75
C ASN A 99 -4.78 22.21 3.22
N GLY A 100 -3.72 22.39 2.43
CA GLY A 100 -2.38 21.89 2.78
C GLY A 100 -2.24 20.36 2.71
N LEU A 101 -3.22 19.65 2.14
CA LEU A 101 -3.13 18.22 1.90
C LEU A 101 -2.30 17.93 0.64
N PRO A 102 -1.53 16.85 0.62
CA PRO A 102 -0.74 16.49 -0.56
C PRO A 102 -1.64 16.15 -1.74
N VAL A 103 -1.17 16.48 -2.95
CA VAL A 103 -1.85 16.12 -4.20
C VAL A 103 -1.68 14.63 -4.45
N ILE A 104 -2.77 13.93 -4.73
CA ILE A 104 -2.73 12.55 -5.19
C ILE A 104 -2.54 12.56 -6.71
N ALA A 105 -1.36 12.18 -7.17
CA ALA A 105 -0.98 12.17 -8.58
C ALA A 105 -1.40 10.89 -9.31
N GLY A 106 -1.71 9.82 -8.59
CA GLY A 106 -2.12 8.55 -9.17
C GLY A 106 -2.35 7.47 -8.15
N CYS A 107 -2.72 6.30 -8.62
CA CYS A 107 -2.89 5.09 -7.82
C CYS A 107 -2.07 3.95 -8.44
N VAL A 108 -1.65 2.99 -7.61
CA VAL A 108 -0.93 1.81 -8.05
C VAL A 108 -1.35 0.59 -7.24
N LEU A 109 -1.54 -0.54 -7.90
CA LEU A 109 -1.77 -1.80 -7.21
C LEU A 109 -0.42 -2.37 -6.76
N LEU A 110 -0.33 -2.75 -5.50
CA LEU A 110 0.88 -3.26 -4.87
C LEU A 110 0.61 -4.64 -4.26
N ASN A 111 1.60 -5.52 -4.34
CA ASN A 111 1.65 -6.72 -3.52
C ASN A 111 2.71 -6.52 -2.44
N ASP A 112 2.26 -6.28 -1.21
CA ASP A 112 3.11 -6.02 -0.05
C ASP A 112 3.38 -7.31 0.69
N LEU A 113 4.58 -7.86 0.52
CA LEU A 113 4.99 -9.09 1.16
C LEU A 113 5.55 -8.82 2.55
N SER A 114 5.31 -9.77 3.45
CA SER A 114 5.94 -9.78 4.77
C SER A 114 6.17 -11.21 5.27
N LEU A 115 7.12 -11.37 6.18
CA LEU A 115 7.18 -12.59 6.97
C LEU A 115 6.12 -12.52 8.08
N PRO A 116 5.56 -13.66 8.51
CA PRO A 116 4.66 -13.70 9.65
C PRO A 116 5.29 -13.07 10.89
N HIS A 117 4.54 -12.22 11.58
CA HIS A 117 4.96 -11.59 12.82
C HIS A 117 3.74 -11.37 13.72
N ALA A 118 3.95 -11.48 15.02
CA ALA A 118 2.88 -11.51 16.01
C ALA A 118 2.69 -10.17 16.75
N SER A 119 3.27 -9.07 16.24
CA SER A 119 3.21 -7.79 16.93
C SER A 119 3.27 -6.63 15.97
N TYR A 120 2.52 -5.57 16.26
CA TYR A 120 2.63 -4.26 15.59
C TYR A 120 3.25 -3.18 16.50
N TYR A 121 3.70 -3.53 17.70
CA TYR A 121 4.20 -2.58 18.71
C TYR A 121 5.35 -1.69 18.23
N ARG A 122 6.19 -2.23 17.37
CA ARG A 122 7.20 -1.47 16.63
C ARG A 122 7.09 -1.86 15.18
N PRO A 123 7.23 -0.89 14.24
CA PRO A 123 7.14 -1.23 12.82
C PRO A 123 8.00 -2.45 12.51
N PRO A 124 7.45 -3.51 11.93
CA PRO A 124 8.15 -4.78 11.76
C PRO A 124 9.09 -4.73 10.54
N ILE A 125 10.04 -3.80 10.53
CA ILE A 125 10.93 -3.50 9.42
C ILE A 125 11.64 -4.75 8.91
N ARG A 126 12.25 -5.53 9.78
CA ARG A 126 12.99 -6.75 9.39
C ARG A 126 12.12 -7.82 8.71
N PHE A 127 10.81 -7.79 8.95
CA PHE A 127 9.86 -8.74 8.37
C PHE A 127 9.29 -8.24 7.03
N ARG A 128 9.29 -6.94 6.80
CA ARG A 128 8.72 -6.29 5.63
C ARG A 128 9.74 -5.74 4.64
N ASN A 129 10.95 -5.39 5.10
CA ASN A 129 11.98 -4.77 4.26
C ASN A 129 13.04 -5.77 3.80
N ARG A 130 12.58 -6.80 3.09
CA ARG A 130 13.43 -7.74 2.38
C ARG A 130 13.40 -7.44 0.88
N ASP A 131 14.43 -7.87 0.17
CA ASP A 131 14.58 -7.59 -1.24
C ASP A 131 13.37 -8.12 -2.04
N GLY A 132 12.79 -7.27 -2.86
CA GLY A 132 11.64 -7.58 -3.69
C GLY A 132 10.29 -7.66 -2.95
N PHE A 133 10.22 -7.36 -1.65
CA PHE A 133 8.99 -7.52 -0.86
C PHE A 133 7.93 -6.42 -1.09
N LEU A 134 8.06 -5.61 -2.13
CA LEU A 134 7.00 -4.73 -2.63
C LEU A 134 6.95 -4.83 -4.15
N VAL A 135 6.08 -5.66 -4.66
CA VAL A 135 5.87 -5.79 -6.10
C VAL A 135 4.91 -4.71 -6.57
N CYS A 136 5.38 -3.89 -7.49
CA CYS A 136 4.67 -2.70 -7.96
C CYS A 136 4.05 -2.95 -9.33
N GLY A 137 2.74 -2.70 -9.44
CA GLY A 137 2.02 -2.69 -10.70
C GLY A 137 2.28 -1.43 -11.51
N THR A 138 1.54 -1.25 -12.57
CA THR A 138 1.57 -0.02 -13.38
C THR A 138 0.69 1.04 -12.75
N PRO A 139 1.17 2.26 -12.54
CA PRO A 139 0.35 3.37 -12.06
C PRO A 139 -0.81 3.69 -12.99
N VAL A 140 -1.90 4.14 -12.40
CA VAL A 140 -3.07 4.66 -13.10
C VAL A 140 -3.41 6.07 -12.60
N ALA A 141 -4.27 6.78 -13.34
CA ALA A 141 -4.76 8.09 -12.92
C ALA A 141 -5.39 8.04 -11.51
N PRO A 142 -5.39 9.16 -10.77
CA PRO A 142 -6.01 9.20 -9.46
C PRO A 142 -7.50 8.86 -9.55
N LEU A 143 -7.97 8.08 -8.57
CA LEU A 143 -9.36 7.70 -8.43
C LEU A 143 -10.11 8.74 -7.60
N THR A 144 -11.36 9.00 -7.97
CA THR A 144 -12.26 9.83 -7.16
C THR A 144 -12.62 9.11 -5.84
N ALA A 145 -13.08 9.87 -4.84
CA ALA A 145 -13.53 9.28 -3.58
C ALA A 145 -14.64 8.23 -3.79
N ALA A 146 -15.58 8.47 -4.70
CA ALA A 146 -16.64 7.51 -5.02
C ALA A 146 -16.08 6.22 -5.66
N GLN A 147 -15.11 6.34 -6.57
CA GLN A 147 -14.44 5.18 -7.16
C GLN A 147 -13.66 4.39 -6.10
N LEU A 148 -12.93 5.08 -5.20
CA LEU A 148 -12.22 4.42 -4.10
C LEU A 148 -13.17 3.65 -3.18
N GLN A 149 -14.32 4.22 -2.84
CA GLN A 149 -15.33 3.55 -2.00
C GLN A 149 -15.93 2.31 -2.67
N ALA A 150 -16.08 2.33 -3.99
CA ALA A 150 -16.62 1.21 -4.76
C ALA A 150 -15.56 0.14 -5.10
N LEU A 151 -14.27 0.41 -4.85
CA LEU A 151 -13.18 -0.47 -5.26
C LEU A 151 -13.09 -1.71 -4.35
N SER A 152 -12.90 -2.85 -4.97
CA SER A 152 -12.47 -4.09 -4.32
C SER A 152 -11.16 -4.57 -4.95
N ILE A 153 -10.29 -5.12 -4.12
CA ILE A 153 -9.02 -5.71 -4.54
C ILE A 153 -9.09 -7.21 -4.27
N GLU A 154 -8.77 -8.00 -5.25
CA GLU A 154 -8.72 -9.45 -5.12
C GLU A 154 -7.27 -9.95 -5.17
N LEU A 155 -6.95 -10.90 -4.31
CA LEU A 155 -5.69 -11.63 -4.32
C LEU A 155 -5.94 -13.06 -4.79
N HIS A 156 -5.21 -13.45 -5.83
CA HIS A 156 -5.27 -14.81 -6.36
C HIS A 156 -3.90 -15.49 -6.20
N VAL A 157 -3.91 -16.76 -5.80
CA VAL A 157 -2.72 -17.60 -5.72
C VAL A 157 -2.97 -18.86 -6.55
N ASN A 158 -2.12 -19.13 -7.52
CA ASN A 158 -2.28 -20.27 -8.46
C ASN A 158 -3.65 -20.28 -9.17
N GLY A 159 -4.20 -19.09 -9.46
CA GLY A 159 -5.51 -18.96 -10.11
C GLY A 159 -6.71 -18.99 -9.16
N GLU A 160 -6.53 -19.34 -7.90
CA GLU A 160 -7.58 -19.34 -6.89
C GLU A 160 -7.64 -18.01 -6.13
N ARG A 161 -8.84 -17.47 -5.96
CA ARG A 161 -9.06 -16.26 -5.16
C ARG A 161 -8.97 -16.58 -3.67
N VAL A 162 -7.92 -16.08 -3.02
CA VAL A 162 -7.66 -16.32 -1.59
C VAL A 162 -8.09 -15.17 -0.69
N GLN A 163 -8.25 -13.96 -1.24
CA GLN A 163 -8.67 -12.78 -0.47
C GLN A 163 -9.42 -11.78 -1.34
N THR A 164 -10.40 -11.10 -0.76
CA THR A 164 -11.03 -9.89 -1.30
C THR A 164 -10.99 -8.80 -0.23
N VAL A 165 -10.53 -7.61 -0.60
CA VAL A 165 -10.50 -6.41 0.24
C VAL A 165 -11.42 -5.37 -0.38
N VAL A 166 -12.42 -4.92 0.38
CA VAL A 166 -13.30 -3.82 -0.02
C VAL A 166 -12.80 -2.54 0.66
N LEU A 167 -12.42 -1.52 -0.12
CA LEU A 167 -11.79 -0.33 0.44
C LEU A 167 -12.72 0.47 1.38
N ALA A 168 -14.03 0.38 1.20
CA ALA A 168 -15.00 0.96 2.14
C ALA A 168 -14.89 0.41 3.58
N THR A 169 -14.16 -0.70 3.79
CA THR A 169 -13.95 -1.31 5.11
C THR A 169 -12.69 -0.84 5.82
N LEU A 170 -12.01 0.18 5.29
CA LEU A 170 -10.87 0.80 5.96
C LEU A 170 -11.31 1.50 7.26
N VAL A 171 -10.38 1.58 8.21
CA VAL A 171 -10.58 2.35 9.44
C VAL A 171 -10.48 3.82 9.09
N SER A 172 -11.53 4.57 9.41
CA SER A 172 -11.59 6.04 9.27
C SER A 172 -11.08 6.73 10.52
#